data_47f172942ce6890c6cb348fd4224e49a
#
_entry.id   47f172942ce6890c6cb348fd4224e49a
#
_cell.length_a   1.000
_cell.length_b   1.000
_cell.length_c   1.000
_cell.angle_alpha   90.00
_cell.angle_beta   90.00
_cell.angle_gamma   90.00
#
_symmetry.space_group_name_H-M   'P 1'
#
loop_
_entity.id
_entity.type
_entity.pdbx_description
1 polymer ?
#
loop_
_entity_poly.entity_id
_entity_poly.type
_entity_poly.pdbx_seq_one_letter_code
_entity_poly.pdbx_strand_id
1 'polypeptide(L)'
;TMNFEVVKQLVEYGRSLEEANNKKFRFTLTTNGILLDDDILEFANKEMANLVLSIDGRKEIHDMMRPSRNNKGSYDLVLPKFKKAAESRHQTDYYVRGTFTHYNTDFYKDVLHLADLGLKQISVEPVVAPQSEDYAITEEDVPVICEGYDKLASEMLKRMNEGNEFNFVHFMIGLEGGP
;
A
#
# COMPACT_ATOMS: atom_id res chain seq x y z
N THR A 1 4.90 3.57 13.94
CA THR A 1 4.88 5.05 14.00
C THR A 1 5.86 5.54 15.05
N MET A 2 6.60 6.60 14.74
CA MET A 2 7.61 7.15 15.67
C MET A 2 7.00 7.80 16.94
N ASN A 3 5.74 8.18 16.89
CA ASN A 3 5.07 8.85 18.03
C ASN A 3 3.68 8.26 18.27
N PHE A 4 3.67 6.99 18.67
CA PHE A 4 2.44 6.22 18.79
C PHE A 4 1.50 6.74 19.88
N GLU A 5 2.05 7.27 20.97
CA GLU A 5 1.24 7.87 22.06
C GLU A 5 0.43 9.07 21.57
N VAL A 6 0.98 9.89 20.68
CA VAL A 6 0.23 11.00 20.06
C VAL A 6 -0.89 10.49 19.16
N VAL A 7 -0.66 9.39 18.44
CA VAL A 7 -1.72 8.76 17.62
C VAL A 7 -2.88 8.31 18.50
N LYS A 8 -2.61 7.66 19.64
CA LYS A 8 -3.64 7.26 20.60
C LYS A 8 -4.44 8.46 21.11
N GLN A 9 -3.75 9.51 21.57
CA GLN A 9 -4.41 10.73 22.06
C GLN A 9 -5.29 11.40 20.99
N LEU A 10 -4.85 11.45 19.73
CA LEU A 10 -5.63 12.00 18.61
C LEU A 10 -6.90 11.18 18.35
N VAL A 11 -6.80 9.86 18.40
CA VAL A 11 -7.96 8.97 18.23
C VAL A 11 -8.93 9.13 19.39
N GLU A 12 -8.46 9.11 20.64
CA GLU A 12 -9.29 9.34 21.84
C GLU A 12 -10.00 10.69 21.77
N TYR A 13 -9.29 11.74 21.41
CA TYR A 13 -9.87 13.08 21.25
C TYR A 13 -10.95 13.08 20.16
N GLY A 14 -10.67 12.51 18.98
CA GLY A 14 -11.67 12.41 17.92
C GLY A 14 -12.92 11.65 18.37
N ARG A 15 -12.75 10.48 19.03
CA ARG A 15 -13.86 9.69 19.56
C ARG A 15 -14.71 10.47 20.58
N SER A 16 -14.08 11.29 21.44
CA SER A 16 -14.78 12.11 22.41
C SER A 16 -15.70 13.18 21.81
N LEU A 17 -15.48 13.53 20.54
CA LEU A 17 -16.29 14.53 19.82
C LEU A 17 -17.48 13.91 19.06
N GLU A 18 -17.50 12.59 18.87
CA GLU A 18 -18.45 11.92 17.98
C GLU A 18 -19.90 12.11 18.45
N GLU A 19 -20.20 11.83 19.70
CA GLU A 19 -21.56 11.90 20.23
C GLU A 19 -22.12 13.32 20.21
N ALA A 20 -21.36 14.28 20.72
CA ALA A 20 -21.80 15.68 20.81
C ALA A 20 -22.07 16.32 19.43
N ASN A 21 -21.40 15.85 18.38
CA ASN A 21 -21.52 16.38 17.03
C ASN A 21 -22.35 15.49 16.09
N ASN A 22 -22.83 14.35 16.55
CA ASN A 22 -23.51 13.34 15.73
C ASN A 22 -22.71 12.98 14.48
N LYS A 23 -21.41 12.76 14.63
CA LYS A 23 -20.46 12.41 13.57
C LYS A 23 -19.68 11.16 13.97
N LYS A 24 -19.17 10.44 12.98
CA LYS A 24 -18.31 9.27 13.20
C LYS A 24 -17.02 9.46 12.43
N PHE A 25 -15.90 9.44 13.13
CA PHE A 25 -14.58 9.52 12.50
C PHE A 25 -14.16 8.16 11.92
N ARG A 26 -13.58 8.20 10.74
CA ARG A 26 -12.90 7.07 10.11
C ARG A 26 -11.40 7.37 10.09
N PHE A 27 -10.67 6.74 10.98
CA PHE A 27 -9.23 6.92 11.04
C PHE A 27 -8.53 5.98 10.06
N THR A 28 -7.48 6.47 9.43
CA THR A 28 -6.55 5.69 8.58
C THR A 28 -5.14 5.85 9.12
N LEU A 29 -4.42 4.76 9.28
CA LEU A 29 -3.02 4.77 9.66
C LEU A 29 -2.17 4.35 8.47
N THR A 30 -1.21 5.21 8.07
CA THR A 30 -0.18 4.87 7.08
C THR A 30 1.14 4.59 7.79
N THR A 31 1.79 3.48 7.45
CA THR A 31 3.06 3.09 8.07
C THR A 31 4.03 2.47 7.07
N ASN A 32 5.32 2.71 7.28
CA ASN A 32 6.39 2.01 6.58
C ASN A 32 6.74 0.64 7.23
N GLY A 33 6.03 0.25 8.29
CA GLY A 33 6.16 -1.05 8.92
C GLY A 33 7.37 -1.25 9.84
N ILE A 34 8.36 -0.36 9.82
CA ILE A 34 9.61 -0.55 10.60
C ILE A 34 9.30 -0.74 12.10
N LEU A 35 8.45 0.12 12.66
CA LEU A 35 8.07 0.11 14.06
C LEU A 35 6.71 -0.56 14.32
N LEU A 36 6.14 -1.22 13.32
CA LEU A 36 4.89 -1.97 13.50
C LEU A 36 5.19 -3.21 14.34
N ASP A 37 4.66 -3.26 15.54
CA ASP A 37 4.67 -4.38 16.47
C ASP A 37 3.24 -4.85 16.75
N ASP A 38 3.10 -5.82 17.65
CA ASP A 38 1.81 -6.42 17.96
C ASP A 38 0.87 -5.44 18.67
N ASP A 39 1.38 -4.59 19.56
CA ASP A 39 0.57 -3.60 20.29
C ASP A 39 0.02 -2.54 19.35
N ILE A 40 0.85 -2.05 18.40
CA ILE A 40 0.43 -1.09 17.38
C ILE A 40 -0.59 -1.74 16.43
N LEU A 41 -0.38 -3.00 16.06
CA LEU A 41 -1.29 -3.72 15.18
C LEU A 41 -2.65 -3.97 15.86
N GLU A 42 -2.67 -4.36 17.12
CA GLU A 42 -3.91 -4.54 17.90
C GLU A 42 -4.70 -3.22 17.97
N PHE A 43 -4.03 -2.13 18.31
CA PHE A 43 -4.65 -0.80 18.30
C PHE A 43 -5.18 -0.42 16.92
N ALA A 44 -4.39 -0.65 15.87
CA ALA A 44 -4.81 -0.35 14.50
C ALA A 44 -6.04 -1.18 14.09
N ASN A 45 -6.10 -2.45 14.46
CA ASN A 45 -7.25 -3.30 14.17
C ASN A 45 -8.53 -2.85 14.90
N LYS A 46 -8.38 -2.29 16.09
CA LYS A 46 -9.50 -1.79 16.88
C LYS A 46 -10.00 -0.41 16.42
N GLU A 47 -9.10 0.52 16.15
CA GLU A 47 -9.44 1.94 16.00
C GLU A 47 -9.40 2.45 14.56
N MET A 48 -8.60 1.83 13.68
CA MET A 48 -8.41 2.30 12.31
C MET A 48 -9.40 1.63 11.37
N ALA A 49 -10.18 2.43 10.67
CA ALA A 49 -11.05 1.97 9.60
C ALA A 49 -10.25 1.45 8.40
N ASN A 50 -9.01 1.93 8.22
CA ASN A 50 -8.13 1.45 7.18
C ASN A 50 -6.66 1.50 7.61
N LEU A 51 -5.85 0.57 7.11
CA LEU A 51 -4.41 0.48 7.36
C LEU A 51 -3.65 0.49 6.03
N VAL A 52 -2.79 1.48 5.84
CA VAL A 52 -1.96 1.63 4.64
C VAL A 52 -0.53 1.19 4.93
N LEU A 53 -0.06 0.17 4.21
CA LEU A 53 1.22 -0.50 4.41
C LEU A 53 2.17 -0.15 3.25
N SER A 54 3.19 0.65 3.50
CA SER A 54 4.06 1.17 2.44
C SER A 54 5.10 0.14 1.98
N ILE A 55 4.90 -0.44 0.80
CA ILE A 55 5.82 -1.37 0.14
C ILE A 55 5.73 -1.20 -1.38
N ASP A 56 6.87 -1.10 -2.08
CA ASP A 56 6.87 -0.70 -3.49
C ASP A 56 6.80 -1.89 -4.47
N GLY A 57 6.92 -3.13 -3.99
CA GLY A 57 6.84 -4.31 -4.86
C GLY A 57 7.93 -5.33 -4.57
N ARG A 58 8.66 -5.75 -5.62
CA ARG A 58 9.80 -6.68 -5.53
C ARG A 58 10.86 -6.15 -4.57
N LYS A 59 11.56 -7.06 -3.93
CA LYS A 59 12.56 -6.72 -2.90
C LYS A 59 13.59 -5.71 -3.38
N GLU A 60 14.16 -5.92 -4.56
CA GLU A 60 15.19 -5.05 -5.12
C GLU A 60 14.67 -3.63 -5.36
N ILE A 61 13.43 -3.48 -5.81
CA ILE A 61 12.78 -2.17 -6.02
C ILE A 61 12.50 -1.50 -4.67
N HIS A 62 11.88 -2.21 -3.75
CA HIS A 62 11.59 -1.68 -2.42
C HIS A 62 12.86 -1.24 -1.68
N ASP A 63 13.90 -2.09 -1.67
CA ASP A 63 15.14 -1.82 -0.95
C ASP A 63 15.94 -0.67 -1.58
N MET A 64 15.85 -0.48 -2.90
CA MET A 64 16.43 0.66 -3.61
C MET A 64 15.72 1.97 -3.25
N MET A 65 14.40 1.99 -3.24
CA MET A 65 13.61 3.20 -3.03
C MET A 65 13.40 3.53 -1.55
N ARG A 66 13.50 2.53 -0.66
CA ARG A 66 13.33 2.70 0.81
C ARG A 66 14.50 2.13 1.60
N PRO A 67 15.71 2.67 1.39
CA PRO A 67 16.86 2.22 2.15
C PRO A 67 16.66 2.52 3.65
N SER A 68 17.11 1.62 4.50
CA SER A 68 17.21 1.86 5.94
C SER A 68 18.35 2.83 6.25
N ARG A 69 18.42 3.35 7.49
CA ARG A 69 19.50 4.26 7.92
C ARG A 69 20.91 3.72 7.70
N ASN A 70 21.06 2.39 7.61
CA ASN A 70 22.35 1.73 7.40
C ASN A 70 22.57 1.35 5.94
N ASN A 71 21.82 1.90 4.99
CA ASN A 71 21.78 1.52 3.57
C ASN A 71 21.56 0.02 3.36
N LYS A 72 20.94 -0.65 4.33
CA LYS A 72 20.44 -2.02 4.17
C LYS A 72 18.99 -1.94 3.71
N GLY A 73 18.55 -2.95 2.98
CA GLY A 73 17.14 -3.05 2.61
C GLY A 73 16.22 -3.12 3.83
N SER A 74 14.97 -2.75 3.64
CA SER A 74 13.92 -2.84 4.68
C SER A 74 12.87 -3.89 4.36
N TYR A 75 12.86 -4.45 3.15
CA TYR A 75 11.86 -5.40 2.67
C TYR A 75 11.68 -6.62 3.59
N ASP A 76 12.76 -7.33 3.90
CA ASP A 76 12.71 -8.55 4.73
C ASP A 76 12.23 -8.26 6.16
N LEU A 77 12.40 -7.02 6.64
CA LEU A 77 11.91 -6.61 7.96
C LEU A 77 10.41 -6.30 7.96
N VAL A 78 9.91 -5.67 6.89
CA VAL A 78 8.52 -5.17 6.88
C VAL A 78 7.53 -6.18 6.31
N LEU A 79 7.93 -7.01 5.34
CA LEU A 79 7.03 -7.95 4.68
C LEU A 79 6.33 -8.93 5.64
N PRO A 80 7.01 -9.58 6.59
CA PRO A 80 6.34 -10.48 7.55
C PRO A 80 5.27 -9.76 8.38
N LYS A 81 5.55 -8.50 8.77
CA LYS A 81 4.62 -7.67 9.53
C LYS A 81 3.40 -7.28 8.71
N PHE A 82 3.59 -6.99 7.42
CA PHE A 82 2.50 -6.65 6.51
C PHE A 82 1.60 -7.84 6.20
N LYS A 83 2.17 -9.03 6.04
CA LYS A 83 1.40 -10.26 5.92
C LYS A 83 0.56 -10.51 7.17
N LYS A 84 1.16 -10.41 8.37
CA LYS A 84 0.43 -10.52 9.64
C LYS A 84 -0.69 -9.49 9.76
N ALA A 85 -0.45 -8.24 9.34
CA ALA A 85 -1.46 -7.19 9.34
C ALA A 85 -2.63 -7.51 8.40
N ALA A 86 -2.35 -7.94 7.16
CA ALA A 86 -3.36 -8.33 6.19
C ALA A 86 -4.21 -9.51 6.68
N GLU A 87 -3.56 -10.54 7.25
CA GLU A 87 -4.23 -11.72 7.82
C GLU A 87 -5.11 -11.35 9.02
N SER A 88 -4.61 -10.52 9.94
CA SER A 88 -5.36 -10.09 11.14
C SER A 88 -6.60 -9.26 10.81
N ARG A 89 -6.64 -8.69 9.61
CA ARG A 89 -7.79 -7.94 9.05
C ARG A 89 -8.61 -8.74 8.05
N HIS A 90 -8.41 -10.06 7.97
CA HIS A 90 -9.13 -10.96 7.05
C HIS A 90 -9.07 -10.50 5.59
N GLN A 91 -7.94 -9.94 5.16
CA GLN A 91 -7.69 -9.39 3.81
C GLN A 91 -8.62 -8.22 3.42
N THR A 92 -9.19 -7.51 4.41
CA THR A 92 -10.06 -6.33 4.21
C THR A 92 -9.54 -5.12 5.01
N ASP A 93 -10.07 -3.94 4.70
CA ASP A 93 -9.78 -2.69 5.43
C ASP A 93 -8.27 -2.36 5.58
N TYR A 94 -7.49 -2.79 4.61
CA TYR A 94 -6.09 -2.41 4.43
C TYR A 94 -5.78 -2.32 2.95
N TYR A 95 -4.68 -1.71 2.60
CA TYR A 95 -3.99 -1.92 1.33
C TYR A 95 -2.49 -1.72 1.46
N VAL A 96 -1.74 -2.47 0.67
CA VAL A 96 -0.34 -2.19 0.46
C VAL A 96 -0.21 -1.08 -0.58
N ARG A 97 0.63 -0.09 -0.28
CA ARG A 97 0.84 1.07 -1.16
C ARG A 97 2.29 1.17 -1.57
N GLY A 98 2.51 1.11 -2.87
CA GLY A 98 3.79 1.29 -3.52
C GLY A 98 3.81 2.46 -4.49
N THR A 99 5.00 2.79 -4.95
CA THR A 99 5.21 3.81 -5.97
C THR A 99 6.14 3.22 -7.03
N PHE A 100 5.77 3.36 -8.32
CA PHE A 100 6.68 3.04 -9.41
C PHE A 100 7.29 4.30 -10.01
N THR A 101 8.46 4.16 -10.59
CA THR A 101 9.32 5.25 -11.07
C THR A 101 9.88 4.90 -12.45
N HIS A 102 10.71 5.77 -13.01
CA HIS A 102 11.50 5.45 -14.20
C HIS A 102 12.31 4.14 -14.06
N TYR A 103 12.74 3.81 -12.83
CA TYR A 103 13.56 2.61 -12.58
C TYR A 103 12.79 1.28 -12.63
N ASN A 104 11.46 1.32 -12.52
CA ASN A 104 10.62 0.12 -12.54
C ASN A 104 9.32 0.35 -13.34
N THR A 105 9.46 0.79 -14.58
CA THR A 105 8.33 0.96 -15.51
C THR A 105 7.59 -0.36 -15.77
N ASP A 106 8.21 -1.50 -15.46
CA ASP A 106 7.58 -2.82 -15.42
C ASP A 106 6.79 -3.10 -14.11
N PHE A 107 6.23 -2.07 -13.52
CA PHE A 107 5.53 -2.06 -12.21
C PHE A 107 4.46 -3.14 -12.05
N TYR A 108 3.87 -3.62 -13.15
CA TYR A 108 2.92 -4.73 -13.11
C TYR A 108 3.52 -5.99 -12.47
N LYS A 109 4.83 -6.21 -12.62
CA LYS A 109 5.55 -7.30 -11.95
C LYS A 109 5.61 -7.09 -10.44
N ASP A 110 5.71 -5.83 -9.98
CA ASP A 110 5.69 -5.48 -8.58
C ASP A 110 4.33 -5.74 -7.95
N VAL A 111 3.24 -5.39 -8.67
CA VAL A 111 1.87 -5.69 -8.27
C VAL A 111 1.64 -7.20 -8.18
N LEU A 112 2.03 -7.95 -9.22
CA LEU A 112 1.87 -9.40 -9.26
C LEU A 112 2.69 -10.09 -8.17
N HIS A 113 3.91 -9.61 -7.91
CA HIS A 113 4.74 -10.10 -6.81
C HIS A 113 4.04 -9.96 -5.44
N LEU A 114 3.45 -8.80 -5.17
CA LEU A 114 2.70 -8.58 -3.93
C LEU A 114 1.46 -9.49 -3.83
N ALA A 115 0.75 -9.69 -4.95
CA ALA A 115 -0.38 -10.61 -5.02
C ALA A 115 0.05 -12.08 -4.78
N ASP A 116 1.16 -12.51 -5.35
CA ASP A 116 1.73 -13.86 -5.16
C ASP A 116 2.16 -14.13 -3.71
N LEU A 117 2.48 -13.08 -2.95
CA LEU A 117 2.74 -13.15 -1.52
C LEU A 117 1.47 -13.26 -0.66
N GLY A 118 0.29 -13.25 -1.27
CA GLY A 118 -1.01 -13.36 -0.60
C GLY A 118 -1.61 -12.04 -0.12
N LEU A 119 -1.09 -10.89 -0.59
CA LEU A 119 -1.67 -9.58 -0.32
C LEU A 119 -2.78 -9.31 -1.33
N LYS A 120 -4.01 -9.09 -0.85
CA LYS A 120 -5.21 -9.01 -1.70
C LYS A 120 -5.65 -7.58 -2.04
N GLN A 121 -5.14 -6.57 -1.36
CA GLN A 121 -5.50 -5.17 -1.57
C GLN A 121 -4.23 -4.38 -1.94
N ILE A 122 -4.08 -4.00 -3.21
CA ILE A 122 -2.83 -3.46 -3.74
C ILE A 122 -3.07 -2.13 -4.45
N SER A 123 -2.26 -1.12 -4.13
CA SER A 123 -2.18 0.17 -4.80
C SER A 123 -0.72 0.47 -5.13
N VAL A 124 -0.38 0.55 -6.40
CA VAL A 124 0.97 0.96 -6.86
C VAL A 124 0.79 2.12 -7.83
N GLU A 125 1.25 3.28 -7.44
CA GLU A 125 1.00 4.55 -8.11
C GLU A 125 2.23 5.08 -8.84
N PRO A 126 2.08 5.83 -9.95
CA PRO A 126 3.22 6.50 -10.57
C PRO A 126 3.79 7.57 -9.64
N VAL A 127 5.11 7.73 -9.64
CA VAL A 127 5.75 8.83 -8.93
C VAL A 127 5.37 10.17 -9.58
N VAL A 128 5.11 11.16 -8.74
CA VAL A 128 4.98 12.56 -9.17
C VAL A 128 6.22 13.29 -8.67
N ALA A 129 7.15 13.57 -9.59
CA ALA A 129 8.44 14.19 -9.29
C ALA A 129 8.80 15.24 -10.35
N PRO A 130 9.63 16.25 -10.01
CA PRO A 130 10.22 17.13 -11.01
C PRO A 130 11.05 16.35 -12.02
N GLN A 131 11.03 16.76 -13.29
CA GLN A 131 11.79 16.10 -14.36
C GLN A 131 13.32 16.16 -14.18
N SER A 132 13.81 16.94 -13.22
CA SER A 132 15.22 16.99 -12.83
C SER A 132 15.66 15.80 -11.97
N GLU A 133 14.72 15.00 -11.47
CA GLU A 133 15.02 13.84 -10.63
C GLU A 133 15.19 12.60 -11.51
N ASP A 134 16.25 11.85 -11.29
CA ASP A 134 16.63 10.67 -12.09
C ASP A 134 15.57 9.56 -12.06
N TYR A 135 14.72 9.54 -11.05
CA TYR A 135 13.63 8.57 -10.90
C TYR A 135 12.29 9.05 -11.47
N ALA A 136 12.23 10.28 -12.00
CA ALA A 136 11.01 10.84 -12.58
C ALA A 136 10.60 10.05 -13.83
N ILE A 137 9.29 9.81 -13.97
CA ILE A 137 8.73 9.20 -15.17
C ILE A 137 8.83 10.22 -16.32
N THR A 138 9.31 9.77 -17.48
CA THR A 138 9.46 10.54 -18.69
C THR A 138 8.40 10.18 -19.74
N GLU A 139 8.29 10.97 -20.80
CA GLU A 139 7.39 10.65 -21.93
C GLU A 139 7.76 9.35 -22.61
N GLU A 140 9.05 8.95 -22.62
CA GLU A 140 9.54 7.71 -23.18
C GLU A 140 9.08 6.48 -22.40
N ASP A 141 8.78 6.62 -21.12
CA ASP A 141 8.30 5.56 -20.24
C ASP A 141 6.81 5.24 -20.46
N VAL A 142 6.03 6.23 -20.92
CA VAL A 142 4.57 6.12 -21.02
C VAL A 142 4.10 4.90 -21.83
N PRO A 143 4.66 4.59 -23.03
CA PRO A 143 4.23 3.43 -23.77
C PRO A 143 4.43 2.11 -23.02
N VAL A 144 5.56 1.98 -22.29
CA VAL A 144 5.89 0.78 -21.50
C VAL A 144 4.95 0.65 -20.30
N ILE A 145 4.64 1.77 -19.66
CA ILE A 145 3.68 1.83 -18.55
C ILE A 145 2.28 1.43 -19.01
N CYS A 146 1.81 1.95 -20.16
CA CYS A 146 0.51 1.57 -20.72
C CYS A 146 0.43 0.07 -21.01
N GLU A 147 1.45 -0.50 -21.66
CA GLU A 147 1.55 -1.95 -21.87
C GLU A 147 1.55 -2.73 -20.56
N GLY A 148 2.17 -2.17 -19.50
CA GLY A 148 2.17 -2.73 -18.16
C GLY A 148 0.75 -2.82 -17.56
N TYR A 149 -0.08 -1.79 -17.73
CA TYR A 149 -1.48 -1.81 -17.30
C TYR A 149 -2.29 -2.87 -18.07
N ASP A 150 -2.10 -3.01 -19.40
CA ASP A 150 -2.78 -4.04 -20.21
C ASP A 150 -2.42 -5.46 -19.76
N LYS A 151 -1.13 -5.70 -19.48
CA LYS A 151 -0.64 -6.97 -18.92
C LYS A 151 -1.25 -7.26 -17.56
N LEU A 152 -1.29 -6.26 -16.69
CA LEU A 152 -1.88 -6.38 -15.35
C LEU A 152 -3.37 -6.73 -15.44
N ALA A 153 -4.13 -6.02 -16.25
CA ALA A 153 -5.56 -6.28 -16.47
C ALA A 153 -5.81 -7.70 -16.98
N SER A 154 -5.02 -8.15 -17.95
CA SER A 154 -5.12 -9.50 -18.52
C SER A 154 -4.84 -10.58 -17.47
N GLU A 155 -3.81 -10.41 -16.64
CA GLU A 155 -3.48 -11.36 -15.59
C GLU A 155 -4.52 -11.34 -14.44
N MET A 156 -5.08 -10.19 -14.10
CA MET A 156 -6.16 -10.09 -13.12
C MET A 156 -7.41 -10.84 -13.58
N LEU A 157 -7.81 -10.72 -14.85
CA LEU A 157 -8.94 -11.46 -15.41
C LEU A 157 -8.71 -12.97 -15.36
N LYS A 158 -7.49 -13.41 -15.70
CA LYS A 158 -7.12 -14.82 -15.61
C LYS A 158 -7.21 -15.33 -14.18
N ARG A 159 -6.63 -14.62 -13.21
CA ARG A 159 -6.66 -15.00 -11.79
C ARG A 159 -8.07 -15.00 -11.22
N MET A 160 -8.93 -14.08 -11.64
CA MET A 160 -10.34 -14.07 -11.26
C MET A 160 -11.07 -15.34 -11.72
N ASN A 161 -10.81 -15.80 -12.95
CA ASN A 161 -11.38 -17.04 -13.46
C ASN A 161 -10.85 -18.32 -12.74
N GLU A 162 -9.65 -18.23 -12.17
CA GLU A 162 -9.00 -19.30 -11.40
C GLU A 162 -9.34 -19.26 -9.88
N GLY A 163 -10.12 -18.27 -9.41
CA GLY A 163 -10.47 -18.09 -8.00
C GLY A 163 -9.30 -17.60 -7.14
N ASN A 164 -8.32 -16.94 -7.75
CA ASN A 164 -7.14 -16.36 -7.08
C ASN A 164 -7.04 -14.85 -7.32
N GLU A 165 -8.16 -14.17 -7.20
CA GLU A 165 -8.28 -12.73 -7.42
C GLU A 165 -7.59 -11.91 -6.33
N PHE A 166 -7.22 -10.69 -6.72
CA PHE A 166 -6.79 -9.60 -5.84
C PHE A 166 -7.36 -8.27 -6.37
N ASN A 167 -7.45 -7.27 -5.52
CA ASN A 167 -7.90 -5.94 -5.89
C ASN A 167 -6.71 -5.04 -6.22
N PHE A 168 -6.72 -4.45 -7.40
CA PHE A 168 -5.84 -3.35 -7.75
C PHE A 168 -6.67 -2.05 -7.68
N VAL A 169 -6.38 -1.22 -6.69
CA VAL A 169 -7.23 -0.08 -6.30
C VAL A 169 -7.53 0.85 -7.47
N HIS A 170 -6.54 1.10 -8.36
CA HIS A 170 -6.72 2.00 -9.51
C HIS A 170 -7.76 1.51 -10.51
N PHE A 171 -7.92 0.20 -10.68
CA PHE A 171 -8.95 -0.34 -11.58
C PHE A 171 -10.35 -0.31 -10.96
N MET A 172 -10.44 -0.26 -9.63
CA MET A 172 -11.73 -0.26 -8.92
C MET A 172 -12.37 1.13 -8.82
N ILE A 173 -11.57 2.20 -8.80
CA ILE A 173 -12.05 3.58 -8.62
C ILE A 173 -13.11 3.96 -9.67
N GLY A 174 -12.97 3.51 -10.91
CA GLY A 174 -13.93 3.80 -11.98
C GLY A 174 -15.18 2.91 -12.01
N LEU A 175 -15.13 1.73 -11.37
CA LEU A 175 -16.23 0.74 -11.39
C LEU A 175 -17.27 0.99 -10.29
N GLU A 176 -16.88 1.57 -9.18
CA GLU A 176 -17.75 1.85 -8.03
C GLU A 176 -18.38 3.25 -8.03
N GLY A 177 -18.24 4.01 -9.11
CA GLY A 177 -18.95 5.27 -9.28
C GLY A 177 -18.15 6.55 -8.92
N GLY A 178 -16.84 6.46 -8.87
CA GLY A 178 -15.94 7.62 -8.70
C GLY A 178 -15.90 8.22 -7.30
N PRO A 179 -15.10 9.29 -7.11
CA PRO A 179 -15.01 9.94 -5.81
C PRO A 179 -16.28 10.70 -5.46
#